data_19b4a28759a291b6b15d95ea7d1be61f
#
_entry.id   19b4a28759a291b6b15d95ea7d1be61f
#
_cell.length_a   1.000
_cell.length_b   1.000
_cell.length_c   1.000
_cell.angle_alpha   90.00
_cell.angle_beta   90.00
_cell.angle_gamma   90.00
#
_symmetry.space_group_name_H-M   'P 1'
#
loop_
_entity.id
_entity.type
_entity.pdbx_description
1 polymer ?
#
loop_
_entity_poly.entity_id
_entity_poly.type
_entity_poly.pdbx_seq_one_letter_code
_entity_poly.pdbx_strand_id
1 'polypeptide(L)'
;MYRFEFVVFKRVLWLSVLGDIKGFHMNSVVRQLLEQQTDVVMVDTGDSYEGICGYYGGTYISYSKEKPISMNPFKVTAEEYGLNFGEKKNFLKSLVFLIFKGSAFPSKIEDMIVNQTLVEYYDAYFHPFEKFTEKQRAELRQKLLVDAKMEDDYEKYNHEMEDIDRLINANDQPEVPERRALLLPSEVRRMKLVRQCRSLMALIRDKAASESEREHAAHIVEKYRRELYENTMLVKIDRQIDRMEEQKRRLKVRELSFNSYYEFAVERIPQITSLEKITFDIHNFAAILKQFYRGGELEMTLNADLDVDLFNERFIVFEIDKIKDDPVLFPIVVLIIMDVFLQKMRIKKGRKALIIEEAWKAIASPTMAEYIKYLYKTVRKFHGIAGVVTQELNDVIDSPIVKEAIINNSDVKILLDQSKFKDRYEQIAAILGLTPVQRQQIFTINALDNHEGRSYFKEVWICRGQHSDVYGVEEAPECYWAYTTERTEKEALKTYLRHYGTVQEAITRIEADRKKAGSPKYLEFAREVNQHQKVMSLWES
;
A
#
# COMPACT_ATOMS: atom_id res chain seq x y z
N MET A 1 6.20 36.49 23.32
CA MET A 1 6.18 35.08 22.89
C MET A 1 4.84 34.82 22.18
N TYR A 2 4.79 35.00 20.88
CA TYR A 2 3.57 34.74 20.11
C TYR A 2 3.46 33.24 19.92
N ARG A 3 2.52 32.60 20.59
CA ARG A 3 2.08 31.22 20.26
C ARG A 3 1.49 31.27 18.87
N PHE A 4 2.19 30.71 17.89
CA PHE A 4 1.57 30.42 16.62
C PHE A 4 0.43 29.46 16.85
N GLU A 5 -0.80 29.96 16.73
CA GLU A 5 -1.95 29.07 16.70
C GLU A 5 -1.97 28.35 15.35
N PHE A 6 -1.28 27.20 15.26
CA PHE A 6 -1.41 26.25 14.14
C PHE A 6 -2.82 25.67 13.99
N VAL A 7 -3.78 26.23 14.70
CA VAL A 7 -5.17 25.74 14.85
C VAL A 7 -5.91 25.59 13.51
N VAL A 8 -5.41 26.16 12.43
CA VAL A 8 -6.15 26.25 11.15
C VAL A 8 -5.41 25.66 9.94
N PHE A 9 -4.17 25.23 10.08
CA PHE A 9 -3.38 24.75 8.95
C PHE A 9 -3.67 23.27 8.67
N LYS A 10 -4.13 22.96 7.46
CA LYS A 10 -4.45 21.59 7.07
C LYS A 10 -3.51 21.03 6.00
N ARG A 11 -2.95 21.90 5.16
CA ARG A 11 -2.03 21.52 4.07
C ARG A 11 -0.92 22.56 3.99
N VAL A 12 0.32 22.14 4.17
CA VAL A 12 1.45 23.04 4.29
C VAL A 12 2.55 22.65 3.32
N LEU A 13 3.09 23.63 2.62
CA LEU A 13 4.28 23.50 1.80
C LEU A 13 5.42 24.27 2.46
N TRP A 14 6.53 23.59 2.77
CA TRP A 14 7.77 24.20 3.24
C TRP A 14 8.81 24.16 2.14
N LEU A 15 9.40 25.31 1.85
CA LEU A 15 10.50 25.47 0.90
C LEU A 15 11.72 25.98 1.63
N SER A 16 12.80 25.22 1.65
CA SER A 16 14.07 25.58 2.26
C SER A 16 15.21 25.30 1.31
N VAL A 17 16.18 26.21 1.24
CA VAL A 17 17.36 26.12 0.37
C VAL A 17 18.63 25.74 1.12
N LEU A 18 18.64 25.89 2.44
CA LEU A 18 19.80 25.63 3.30
C LEU A 18 19.47 24.45 4.24
N GLY A 19 20.19 23.34 4.09
CA GLY A 19 19.96 22.09 4.82
C GLY A 19 19.90 22.26 6.34
N ASP A 20 20.89 22.93 6.93
CA ASP A 20 21.00 23.08 8.39
C ASP A 20 19.88 23.94 9.00
N ILE A 21 19.46 24.99 8.31
CA ILE A 21 18.36 25.87 8.76
C ILE A 21 17.02 25.16 8.67
N LYS A 22 16.84 24.30 7.67
CA LYS A 22 15.64 23.51 7.46
C LYS A 22 15.41 22.57 8.65
N GLY A 23 16.42 21.76 9.00
CA GLY A 23 16.32 20.79 10.10
C GLY A 23 15.96 21.48 11.42
N PHE A 24 16.61 22.59 11.73
CA PHE A 24 16.38 23.37 12.94
C PHE A 24 14.94 23.94 13.01
N HIS A 25 14.49 24.59 11.92
CA HIS A 25 13.13 25.13 11.85
C HIS A 25 12.05 24.05 11.93
N MET A 26 12.24 22.94 11.22
CA MET A 26 11.28 21.84 11.22
C MET A 26 11.19 21.14 12.59
N ASN A 27 12.31 20.97 13.29
CA ASN A 27 12.31 20.48 14.68
C ASN A 27 11.50 21.43 15.59
N SER A 28 11.63 22.74 15.44
CA SER A 28 10.80 23.72 16.15
C SER A 28 9.31 23.54 15.85
N VAL A 29 8.93 23.34 14.59
CA VAL A 29 7.54 23.09 14.18
C VAL A 29 7.01 21.80 14.81
N VAL A 30 7.81 20.71 14.75
CA VAL A 30 7.45 19.41 15.36
C VAL A 30 7.22 19.57 16.86
N ARG A 31 8.12 20.26 17.57
CA ARG A 31 7.99 20.57 19.00
C ARG A 31 6.66 21.27 19.28
N GLN A 32 6.37 22.35 18.57
CA GLN A 32 5.12 23.12 18.77
C GLN A 32 3.87 22.28 18.50
N LEU A 33 3.88 21.40 17.52
CA LEU A 33 2.78 20.47 17.24
C LEU A 33 2.56 19.49 18.40
N LEU A 34 3.65 18.89 18.92
CA LEU A 34 3.60 17.95 20.06
C LEU A 34 3.11 18.63 21.34
N GLU A 35 3.60 19.86 21.64
CA GLU A 35 3.13 20.68 22.77
C GLU A 35 1.64 21.03 22.68
N GLN A 36 1.11 21.17 21.46
CA GLN A 36 -0.31 21.39 21.19
C GLN A 36 -1.13 20.10 21.14
N GLN A 37 -0.60 18.99 21.66
CA GLN A 37 -1.27 17.69 21.70
C GLN A 37 -1.62 17.14 20.31
N THR A 38 -0.80 17.45 19.29
CA THR A 38 -0.91 16.89 17.95
C THR A 38 -0.01 15.66 17.84
N ASP A 39 -0.53 14.52 17.38
CA ASP A 39 0.29 13.37 17.05
C ASP A 39 1.03 13.67 15.75
N VAL A 40 2.32 13.34 15.70
CA VAL A 40 3.17 13.63 14.54
C VAL A 40 3.75 12.35 13.96
N VAL A 41 3.57 12.18 12.66
CA VAL A 41 4.28 11.19 11.86
C VAL A 41 5.21 11.93 10.90
N MET A 42 6.50 11.58 10.94
CA MET A 42 7.55 12.23 10.17
C MET A 42 8.20 11.22 9.24
N VAL A 43 8.38 11.60 7.97
CA VAL A 43 9.25 10.90 7.02
C VAL A 43 10.51 11.73 6.87
N ASP A 44 11.64 11.21 7.34
CA ASP A 44 12.94 11.84 7.36
C ASP A 44 13.88 11.20 6.33
N THR A 45 14.71 12.02 5.69
CA THR A 45 15.70 11.59 4.70
C THR A 45 17.09 12.17 4.98
N GLY A 46 17.39 12.51 6.22
CA GLY A 46 18.64 13.16 6.57
C GLY A 46 19.07 13.01 8.03
N ASP A 47 18.51 12.06 8.76
CA ASP A 47 18.82 11.78 10.17
C ASP A 47 18.70 13.03 11.07
N SER A 48 17.66 13.86 10.78
CA SER A 48 17.53 15.19 11.38
C SER A 48 16.68 15.22 12.65
N TYR A 49 15.96 14.14 12.98
CA TYR A 49 14.92 14.14 14.03
C TYR A 49 15.17 13.12 15.15
N GLU A 50 16.32 12.41 15.16
CA GLU A 50 16.68 11.44 16.21
C GLU A 50 16.66 12.09 17.60
N GLY A 51 17.27 13.27 17.74
CA GLY A 51 17.37 13.97 19.02
C GLY A 51 16.03 14.42 19.58
N ILE A 52 15.19 15.08 18.78
CA ILE A 52 13.85 15.50 19.22
C ILE A 52 12.94 14.29 19.44
N CYS A 53 13.07 13.23 18.64
CA CYS A 53 12.32 12.00 18.82
C CYS A 53 12.63 11.38 20.20
N GLY A 54 13.91 11.25 20.54
CA GLY A 54 14.32 10.78 21.86
C GLY A 54 13.90 11.71 23.00
N TYR A 55 13.94 13.04 22.81
CA TYR A 55 13.53 14.01 23.82
C TYR A 55 12.05 13.88 24.20
N TYR A 56 11.16 13.66 23.23
CA TYR A 56 9.71 13.50 23.45
C TYR A 56 9.30 12.03 23.68
N GLY A 57 10.26 11.09 23.77
CA GLY A 57 9.97 9.67 23.95
C GLY A 57 9.21 9.06 22.76
N GLY A 58 9.48 9.57 21.54
CA GLY A 58 8.88 9.08 20.31
C GLY A 58 9.53 7.79 19.81
N THR A 59 8.92 7.20 18.80
CA THR A 59 9.41 5.99 18.14
C THR A 59 10.20 6.35 16.89
N TYR A 60 11.51 6.02 16.89
CA TYR A 60 12.41 6.24 15.77
C TYR A 60 12.65 4.94 15.01
N ILE A 61 12.18 4.86 13.76
CA ILE A 61 12.25 3.68 12.90
C ILE A 61 13.21 3.98 11.77
N SER A 62 14.42 3.43 11.83
CA SER A 62 15.44 3.59 10.79
C SER A 62 15.49 2.36 9.89
N TYR A 63 15.49 2.60 8.58
CA TYR A 63 15.67 1.54 7.59
C TYR A 63 17.12 1.04 7.57
N SER A 64 17.30 -0.29 7.59
CA SER A 64 18.55 -0.94 7.17
C SER A 64 18.24 -2.21 6.37
N LYS A 65 19.23 -2.72 5.62
CA LYS A 65 19.05 -3.98 4.87
C LYS A 65 18.78 -5.16 5.81
N GLU A 66 19.38 -5.15 7.00
CA GLU A 66 19.21 -6.17 8.03
C GLU A 66 17.90 -6.01 8.79
N LYS A 67 17.40 -4.78 8.88
CA LYS A 67 16.13 -4.46 9.54
C LYS A 67 15.32 -3.51 8.63
N PRO A 68 14.70 -4.04 7.57
CA PRO A 68 13.86 -3.24 6.70
C PRO A 68 12.62 -2.73 7.45
N ILE A 69 12.07 -1.61 6.98
CA ILE A 69 10.74 -1.18 7.43
C ILE A 69 9.73 -2.17 6.84
N SER A 70 9.21 -3.03 7.70
CA SER A 70 8.27 -4.08 7.33
C SER A 70 6.87 -3.68 7.76
N MET A 71 5.93 -3.74 6.85
CA MET A 71 4.51 -3.51 7.14
C MET A 71 3.68 -4.42 6.24
N ASN A 72 2.67 -5.06 6.83
CA ASN A 72 1.71 -5.81 6.04
C ASN A 72 0.48 -4.95 5.71
N PRO A 73 0.47 -4.25 4.56
CA PRO A 73 -0.63 -3.37 4.20
C PRO A 73 -1.89 -4.12 3.79
N PHE A 74 -1.80 -5.44 3.54
CA PHE A 74 -2.94 -6.29 3.15
C PHE A 74 -3.81 -6.71 4.35
N LYS A 75 -3.32 -6.56 5.57
CA LYS A 75 -4.06 -6.89 6.77
C LYS A 75 -5.24 -5.93 6.95
N VAL A 76 -6.43 -6.48 6.99
CA VAL A 76 -7.70 -5.74 7.13
C VAL A 76 -8.55 -6.46 8.15
N THR A 77 -9.12 -5.73 9.10
CA THR A 77 -10.07 -6.30 10.06
C THR A 77 -11.46 -6.48 9.43
N ALA A 78 -12.30 -7.33 10.03
CA ALA A 78 -13.69 -7.51 9.57
C ALA A 78 -14.50 -6.20 9.63
N GLU A 79 -14.23 -5.35 10.62
CA GLU A 79 -14.86 -4.03 10.75
C GLU A 79 -14.45 -3.08 9.62
N GLU A 80 -13.16 -3.01 9.30
CA GLU A 80 -12.65 -2.20 8.18
C GLU A 80 -13.21 -2.68 6.84
N TYR A 81 -13.29 -4.01 6.64
CA TYR A 81 -13.88 -4.59 5.45
C TYR A 81 -15.35 -4.22 5.29
N GLY A 82 -16.13 -4.26 6.39
CA GLY A 82 -17.56 -3.92 6.36
C GLY A 82 -17.85 -2.42 6.18
N LEU A 83 -17.02 -1.53 6.73
CA LEU A 83 -17.31 -0.10 6.82
C LEU A 83 -16.56 0.76 5.78
N ASN A 84 -15.28 0.48 5.53
CA ASN A 84 -14.38 1.38 4.81
C ASN A 84 -13.52 0.71 3.74
N PHE A 85 -13.87 -0.49 3.30
CA PHE A 85 -13.05 -1.26 2.36
C PHE A 85 -12.73 -0.53 1.06
N GLY A 86 -13.63 0.31 0.56
CA GLY A 86 -13.42 1.07 -0.68
C GLY A 86 -12.15 1.92 -0.68
N GLU A 87 -11.83 2.56 0.44
CA GLU A 87 -10.63 3.38 0.58
C GLU A 87 -9.36 2.52 0.70
N LYS A 88 -9.43 1.46 1.52
CA LYS A 88 -8.32 0.50 1.65
C LYS A 88 -8.01 -0.21 0.33
N LYS A 89 -9.04 -0.59 -0.40
CA LYS A 89 -8.90 -1.16 -1.74
C LYS A 89 -8.20 -0.21 -2.71
N ASN A 90 -8.58 1.08 -2.70
CA ASN A 90 -7.93 2.08 -3.56
C ASN A 90 -6.44 2.27 -3.21
N PHE A 91 -6.11 2.25 -1.93
CA PHE A 91 -4.72 2.24 -1.48
C PHE A 91 -3.97 1.00 -2.01
N LEU A 92 -4.50 -0.21 -1.78
CA LEU A 92 -3.87 -1.45 -2.23
C LEU A 92 -3.73 -1.51 -3.75
N LYS A 93 -4.73 -1.02 -4.48
CA LYS A 93 -4.66 -0.86 -5.93
C LYS A 93 -3.49 0.06 -6.34
N SER A 94 -3.35 1.20 -5.66
CA SER A 94 -2.23 2.12 -5.90
C SER A 94 -0.88 1.47 -5.57
N LEU A 95 -0.79 0.69 -4.50
CA LEU A 95 0.42 -0.04 -4.13
C LEU A 95 0.80 -1.09 -5.20
N VAL A 96 -0.17 -1.89 -5.63
CA VAL A 96 0.06 -2.90 -6.68
C VAL A 96 0.52 -2.24 -7.99
N PHE A 97 -0.08 -1.11 -8.38
CA PHE A 97 0.35 -0.41 -9.59
C PHE A 97 1.68 0.29 -9.43
N LEU A 98 1.99 0.82 -8.27
CA LEU A 98 3.31 1.40 -8.01
C LEU A 98 4.42 0.35 -8.17
N ILE A 99 4.18 -0.87 -7.71
CA ILE A 99 5.09 -2.00 -7.91
C ILE A 99 5.12 -2.41 -9.39
N PHE A 100 3.97 -2.62 -10.01
CA PHE A 100 3.86 -3.19 -11.36
C PHE A 100 4.28 -2.23 -12.47
N LYS A 101 3.87 -0.96 -12.37
CA LYS A 101 4.03 0.04 -13.45
C LYS A 101 5.08 1.10 -13.13
N GLY A 102 5.49 1.25 -11.85
CA GLY A 102 6.39 2.31 -11.42
C GLY A 102 5.82 3.70 -11.76
N SER A 103 6.46 4.38 -12.71
CA SER A 103 6.06 5.72 -13.17
C SER A 103 5.05 5.72 -14.33
N ALA A 104 4.69 4.56 -14.90
CA ALA A 104 3.74 4.49 -15.99
C ALA A 104 2.28 4.45 -15.52
N PHE A 105 1.35 4.97 -16.33
CA PHE A 105 -0.08 4.85 -16.05
C PHE A 105 -0.59 3.45 -16.36
N PRO A 106 -1.45 2.86 -15.51
CA PRO A 106 -2.17 1.65 -15.86
C PRO A 106 -3.21 1.94 -16.97
N SER A 107 -3.43 0.98 -17.85
CA SER A 107 -4.56 1.00 -18.77
C SER A 107 -5.88 0.77 -18.02
N LYS A 108 -7.01 1.11 -18.66
CA LYS A 108 -8.35 0.85 -18.08
C LYS A 108 -8.61 -0.63 -17.82
N ILE A 109 -8.08 -1.50 -18.67
CA ILE A 109 -8.22 -2.96 -18.52
C ILE A 109 -7.41 -3.44 -17.31
N GLU A 110 -6.17 -2.99 -17.17
CA GLU A 110 -5.33 -3.31 -16.02
C GLU A 110 -5.98 -2.82 -14.71
N ASP A 111 -6.51 -1.59 -14.71
CA ASP A 111 -7.21 -1.04 -13.54
C ASP A 111 -8.44 -1.89 -13.14
N MET A 112 -9.22 -2.31 -14.12
CA MET A 112 -10.39 -3.18 -13.90
C MET A 112 -9.97 -4.53 -13.31
N ILE A 113 -8.98 -5.19 -13.90
CA ILE A 113 -8.51 -6.52 -13.48
C ILE A 113 -7.95 -6.49 -12.07
N VAL A 114 -7.05 -5.55 -11.75
CA VAL A 114 -6.46 -5.43 -10.40
C VAL A 114 -7.53 -5.08 -9.37
N ASN A 115 -8.46 -4.18 -9.72
CA ASN A 115 -9.57 -3.84 -8.82
C ASN A 115 -10.48 -5.04 -8.54
N GLN A 116 -10.85 -5.82 -9.57
CA GLN A 116 -11.66 -7.02 -9.43
C GLN A 116 -10.94 -8.08 -8.61
N THR A 117 -9.65 -8.32 -8.89
CA THR A 117 -8.84 -9.30 -8.18
C THR A 117 -8.71 -8.98 -6.69
N LEU A 118 -8.54 -7.70 -6.33
CA LEU A 118 -8.52 -7.26 -4.93
C LEU A 118 -9.86 -7.49 -4.23
N VAL A 119 -10.98 -7.19 -4.88
CA VAL A 119 -12.31 -7.45 -4.30
C VAL A 119 -12.52 -8.94 -4.06
N GLU A 120 -12.24 -9.77 -5.06
CA GLU A 120 -12.41 -11.22 -4.96
C GLU A 120 -11.45 -11.87 -3.95
N TYR A 121 -10.23 -11.33 -3.79
CA TYR A 121 -9.27 -11.78 -2.79
C TYR A 121 -9.77 -11.61 -1.36
N TYR A 122 -10.32 -10.43 -1.04
CA TYR A 122 -10.89 -10.19 0.29
C TYR A 122 -12.20 -10.93 0.51
N ASP A 123 -13.03 -11.05 -0.54
CA ASP A 123 -14.24 -11.86 -0.47
C ASP A 123 -13.92 -13.34 -0.19
N ALA A 124 -12.88 -13.88 -0.82
CA ALA A 124 -12.40 -15.24 -0.60
C ALA A 124 -11.86 -15.48 0.83
N TYR A 125 -11.40 -14.42 1.51
CA TYR A 125 -10.96 -14.48 2.90
C TYR A 125 -12.13 -14.38 3.88
N PHE A 126 -12.99 -13.35 3.73
CA PHE A 126 -14.09 -13.10 4.67
C PHE A 126 -15.31 -14.00 4.44
N HIS A 127 -15.53 -14.46 3.21
CA HIS A 127 -16.62 -15.35 2.81
C HIS A 127 -16.07 -16.56 2.05
N PRO A 128 -15.30 -17.45 2.72
CA PRO A 128 -14.64 -18.55 2.05
C PRO A 128 -15.65 -19.48 1.40
N PHE A 129 -15.42 -19.76 0.12
CA PHE A 129 -16.26 -20.70 -0.61
C PHE A 129 -15.98 -22.13 -0.12
N GLU A 130 -17.04 -22.85 0.29
CA GLU A 130 -16.95 -24.26 0.67
C GLU A 130 -17.45 -25.16 -0.46
N LYS A 131 -18.70 -25.02 -0.85
CA LYS A 131 -19.32 -25.73 -1.97
C LYS A 131 -20.60 -25.02 -2.43
N PHE A 132 -21.03 -25.30 -3.66
CA PHE A 132 -22.35 -24.85 -4.11
C PHE A 132 -23.47 -25.54 -3.32
N THR A 133 -24.48 -24.77 -2.97
CA THR A 133 -25.73 -25.33 -2.45
C THR A 133 -26.48 -26.11 -3.55
N GLU A 134 -27.35 -27.02 -3.18
CA GLU A 134 -28.17 -27.77 -4.14
C GLU A 134 -28.95 -26.85 -5.09
N LYS A 135 -29.48 -25.74 -4.58
CA LYS A 135 -30.16 -24.71 -5.39
C LYS A 135 -29.22 -24.09 -6.43
N GLN A 136 -28.04 -23.65 -6.01
CA GLN A 136 -27.04 -23.07 -6.92
C GLN A 136 -26.57 -24.09 -7.98
N ARG A 137 -26.38 -25.36 -7.59
CA ARG A 137 -26.03 -26.42 -8.54
C ARG A 137 -27.14 -26.62 -9.57
N ALA A 138 -28.41 -26.59 -9.14
CA ALA A 138 -29.57 -26.72 -10.04
C ALA A 138 -29.68 -25.55 -11.01
N GLU A 139 -29.52 -24.32 -10.53
CA GLU A 139 -29.51 -23.10 -11.36
C GLU A 139 -28.37 -23.11 -12.39
N LEU A 140 -27.14 -23.43 -11.97
CA LEU A 140 -25.98 -23.57 -12.86
C LEU A 140 -26.21 -24.66 -13.91
N ARG A 141 -26.74 -25.83 -13.50
CA ARG A 141 -27.09 -26.94 -14.40
C ARG A 141 -28.07 -26.48 -15.47
N GLN A 142 -29.13 -25.78 -15.06
CA GLN A 142 -30.13 -25.27 -16.01
C GLN A 142 -29.54 -24.27 -16.99
N LYS A 143 -28.72 -23.33 -16.53
CA LYS A 143 -28.04 -22.36 -17.38
C LYS A 143 -27.13 -23.05 -18.40
N LEU A 144 -26.23 -23.91 -17.93
CA LEU A 144 -25.28 -24.63 -18.81
C LEU A 144 -25.99 -25.57 -19.80
N LEU A 145 -27.16 -26.11 -19.42
CA LEU A 145 -27.99 -26.94 -20.31
C LEU A 145 -28.59 -26.10 -21.44
N VAL A 146 -29.02 -24.87 -21.15
CA VAL A 146 -29.55 -23.95 -22.17
C VAL A 146 -28.41 -23.55 -23.13
N ASP A 147 -27.25 -23.17 -22.59
CA ASP A 147 -26.07 -22.79 -23.37
C ASP A 147 -25.63 -23.96 -24.29
N ALA A 148 -25.52 -25.18 -23.74
CA ALA A 148 -25.16 -26.38 -24.50
C ALA A 148 -26.16 -26.72 -25.62
N LYS A 149 -27.45 -26.53 -25.40
CA LYS A 149 -28.49 -26.74 -26.43
C LYS A 149 -28.46 -25.69 -27.53
N MET A 150 -28.03 -24.46 -27.23
CA MET A 150 -27.85 -23.41 -28.23
C MET A 150 -26.62 -23.64 -29.11
N GLU A 151 -25.61 -24.36 -28.63
CA GLU A 151 -24.37 -24.71 -29.34
C GLU A 151 -24.45 -26.08 -30.04
N ASP A 152 -25.56 -26.84 -29.88
CA ASP A 152 -25.71 -28.19 -30.39
C ASP A 152 -26.03 -28.12 -31.90
N ASP A 153 -25.04 -28.51 -32.72
CA ASP A 153 -25.24 -28.66 -34.15
C ASP A 153 -25.42 -30.13 -34.54
N TYR A 154 -25.89 -30.37 -35.77
CA TYR A 154 -26.20 -31.69 -36.28
C TYR A 154 -24.97 -32.62 -36.35
N GLU A 155 -23.79 -32.09 -36.63
CA GLU A 155 -22.56 -32.88 -36.70
C GLU A 155 -22.13 -33.39 -35.31
N LYS A 156 -22.21 -32.51 -34.31
CA LYS A 156 -21.88 -32.83 -32.92
C LYS A 156 -22.85 -33.87 -32.34
N TYR A 157 -24.16 -33.73 -32.63
CA TYR A 157 -25.16 -34.71 -32.26
C TYR A 157 -24.86 -36.07 -32.84
N ASN A 158 -24.57 -36.20 -34.16
CA ASN A 158 -24.27 -37.46 -34.82
C ASN A 158 -23.02 -38.10 -34.25
N HIS A 159 -21.95 -37.35 -34.03
CA HIS A 159 -20.72 -37.86 -33.47
C HIS A 159 -20.94 -38.46 -32.04
N GLU A 160 -21.71 -37.76 -31.21
CA GLU A 160 -22.04 -38.23 -29.86
C GLU A 160 -22.94 -39.47 -29.89
N MET A 161 -23.86 -39.57 -30.86
CA MET A 161 -24.70 -40.77 -31.05
C MET A 161 -23.86 -41.97 -31.52
N GLU A 162 -22.87 -41.80 -32.39
CA GLU A 162 -21.92 -42.86 -32.76
C GLU A 162 -21.11 -43.35 -31.55
N ASP A 163 -20.66 -42.45 -30.67
CA ASP A 163 -19.94 -42.83 -29.45
C ASP A 163 -20.83 -43.61 -28.47
N ILE A 164 -22.11 -43.22 -28.37
CA ILE A 164 -23.11 -43.97 -27.61
C ILE A 164 -23.30 -45.39 -28.17
N ASP A 165 -23.37 -45.50 -29.51
CA ASP A 165 -23.52 -46.80 -30.16
C ASP A 165 -22.28 -47.69 -29.99
N ARG A 166 -21.09 -47.13 -30.06
CA ARG A 166 -19.84 -47.83 -29.71
C ARG A 166 -19.89 -48.32 -28.26
N LEU A 167 -20.34 -47.46 -27.32
CA LEU A 167 -20.41 -47.78 -25.91
C LEU A 167 -21.46 -48.90 -25.62
N ILE A 168 -22.62 -48.90 -26.28
CA ILE A 168 -23.64 -49.91 -26.14
C ILE A 168 -23.15 -51.26 -26.71
N ASN A 169 -22.45 -51.25 -27.85
CA ASN A 169 -21.98 -52.43 -28.54
C ASN A 169 -20.65 -53.03 -28.02
N ALA A 170 -19.92 -52.29 -27.16
CA ALA A 170 -18.68 -52.80 -26.58
C ALA A 170 -18.92 -54.05 -25.71
N ASN A 171 -18.10 -55.06 -25.90
CA ASN A 171 -18.20 -56.32 -25.13
C ASN A 171 -17.62 -56.23 -23.73
N ASP A 172 -16.85 -55.19 -23.44
CA ASP A 172 -16.20 -55.01 -22.13
C ASP A 172 -17.25 -54.54 -21.09
N GLN A 173 -17.18 -55.12 -19.91
CA GLN A 173 -17.96 -54.56 -18.80
C GLN A 173 -17.45 -53.15 -18.52
N PRO A 174 -18.36 -52.15 -18.38
CA PRO A 174 -17.92 -50.83 -17.99
C PRO A 174 -17.16 -50.96 -16.67
N GLU A 175 -15.89 -50.55 -16.64
CA GLU A 175 -15.11 -50.48 -15.42
C GLU A 175 -15.90 -49.67 -14.39
N VAL A 176 -16.33 -50.34 -13.34
CA VAL A 176 -16.94 -49.68 -12.18
C VAL A 176 -15.78 -49.13 -11.37
N PRO A 177 -15.58 -47.82 -11.28
CA PRO A 177 -14.49 -47.26 -10.48
C PRO A 177 -14.55 -47.87 -9.08
N GLU A 178 -13.40 -48.33 -8.56
CA GLU A 178 -13.29 -48.91 -7.21
C GLU A 178 -13.90 -48.06 -6.08
N ARG A 179 -14.13 -46.75 -6.35
CA ARG A 179 -14.76 -45.80 -5.42
C ARG A 179 -16.15 -45.39 -5.88
N ARG A 180 -17.12 -46.27 -5.78
CA ARG A 180 -18.55 -45.95 -6.06
C ARG A 180 -19.10 -44.72 -5.35
N ALA A 181 -18.57 -44.36 -4.19
CA ALA A 181 -18.99 -43.21 -3.39
C ALA A 181 -18.64 -41.83 -4.03
N LEU A 182 -17.86 -41.79 -5.10
CA LEU A 182 -17.44 -40.58 -5.80
C LEU A 182 -18.16 -40.34 -7.14
N LEU A 183 -19.08 -41.22 -7.53
CA LEU A 183 -19.83 -41.07 -8.77
C LEU A 183 -20.98 -40.08 -8.62
N LEU A 184 -21.11 -39.19 -9.60
CA LEU A 184 -22.27 -38.30 -9.68
C LEU A 184 -23.58 -39.06 -9.97
N PRO A 185 -24.72 -38.55 -9.52
CA PRO A 185 -26.02 -39.17 -9.82
C PRO A 185 -26.27 -39.39 -11.31
N SER A 186 -25.85 -38.44 -12.16
CA SER A 186 -25.91 -38.53 -13.62
C SER A 186 -25.01 -39.64 -14.18
N GLU A 187 -23.84 -39.88 -13.60
CA GLU A 187 -22.93 -40.97 -14.00
C GLU A 187 -23.52 -42.34 -13.62
N VAL A 188 -24.10 -42.47 -12.43
CA VAL A 188 -24.79 -43.69 -11.98
C VAL A 188 -25.96 -44.02 -12.93
N ARG A 189 -26.75 -43.00 -13.32
CA ARG A 189 -27.86 -43.19 -14.27
C ARG A 189 -27.36 -43.61 -15.63
N ARG A 190 -26.27 -42.98 -16.15
CA ARG A 190 -25.64 -43.38 -17.41
C ARG A 190 -25.22 -44.85 -17.42
N MET A 191 -24.56 -45.30 -16.38
CA MET A 191 -24.13 -46.71 -16.25
C MET A 191 -25.31 -47.67 -16.26
N LYS A 192 -26.43 -47.30 -15.58
CA LYS A 192 -27.65 -48.08 -15.55
C LYS A 192 -28.29 -48.19 -16.95
N LEU A 193 -28.39 -47.07 -17.66
CA LEU A 193 -28.93 -47.03 -19.02
C LEU A 193 -28.11 -47.86 -20.01
N VAL A 194 -26.78 -47.75 -19.97
CA VAL A 194 -25.88 -48.53 -20.80
C VAL A 194 -26.06 -50.04 -20.55
N ARG A 195 -26.18 -50.45 -19.28
CA ARG A 195 -26.43 -51.86 -18.91
C ARG A 195 -27.75 -52.35 -19.45
N GLN A 196 -28.82 -51.56 -19.33
CA GLN A 196 -30.14 -51.88 -19.86
C GLN A 196 -30.16 -52.01 -21.38
N CYS A 197 -29.50 -51.08 -22.10
CA CYS A 197 -29.35 -51.15 -23.55
C CYS A 197 -28.60 -52.43 -23.98
N ARG A 198 -27.53 -52.78 -23.31
CA ARG A 198 -26.74 -53.99 -23.63
C ARG A 198 -27.57 -55.26 -23.42
N SER A 199 -28.35 -55.35 -22.35
CA SER A 199 -29.28 -56.49 -22.12
C SER A 199 -30.31 -56.62 -23.24
N LEU A 200 -30.90 -55.51 -23.68
CA LEU A 200 -31.88 -55.49 -24.76
C LEU A 200 -31.24 -55.83 -26.14
N MET A 201 -30.03 -55.34 -26.39
CA MET A 201 -29.28 -55.68 -27.61
C MET A 201 -28.91 -57.16 -27.69
N ALA A 202 -28.62 -57.77 -26.53
CA ALA A 202 -28.42 -59.24 -26.48
C ALA A 202 -29.73 -59.98 -26.86
N LEU A 203 -30.87 -59.55 -26.41
CA LEU A 203 -32.18 -60.10 -26.77
C LEU A 203 -32.48 -59.94 -28.28
N ILE A 204 -32.19 -58.79 -28.86
CA ILE A 204 -32.36 -58.51 -30.30
C ILE A 204 -31.48 -59.46 -31.16
N ARG A 205 -30.30 -59.81 -30.65
CA ARG A 205 -29.36 -60.73 -31.32
C ARG A 205 -29.68 -62.20 -31.13
N ASP A 206 -30.54 -62.53 -30.14
CA ASP A 206 -30.92 -63.92 -29.86
C ASP A 206 -31.87 -64.45 -30.93
N LYS A 207 -31.44 -65.49 -31.62
CA LYS A 207 -32.20 -66.18 -32.68
C LYS A 207 -33.39 -66.98 -32.12
N ALA A 208 -33.42 -67.28 -30.81
CA ALA A 208 -34.49 -68.00 -30.14
C ALA A 208 -35.64 -67.07 -29.74
N ALA A 209 -35.46 -65.77 -29.71
CA ALA A 209 -36.50 -64.81 -29.38
C ALA A 209 -37.50 -64.63 -30.55
N SER A 210 -38.79 -64.39 -30.23
CA SER A 210 -39.82 -64.13 -31.23
C SER A 210 -39.58 -62.76 -31.93
N GLU A 211 -40.14 -62.60 -33.12
CA GLU A 211 -40.02 -61.37 -33.90
C GLU A 211 -40.65 -60.16 -33.13
N SER A 212 -41.79 -60.35 -32.49
CA SER A 212 -42.44 -59.37 -31.65
C SER A 212 -41.59 -58.91 -30.45
N GLU A 213 -40.88 -59.85 -29.80
CA GLU A 213 -39.96 -59.52 -28.69
C GLU A 213 -38.75 -58.72 -29.16
N ARG A 214 -38.21 -59.02 -30.30
CA ARG A 214 -37.07 -58.26 -30.91
C ARG A 214 -37.48 -56.88 -31.32
N GLU A 215 -38.65 -56.69 -31.97
CA GLU A 215 -39.19 -55.38 -32.34
C GLU A 215 -39.46 -54.51 -31.10
N HIS A 216 -40.08 -55.10 -30.05
CA HIS A 216 -40.31 -54.40 -28.80
C HIS A 216 -39.02 -53.98 -28.12
N ALA A 217 -38.01 -54.85 -28.06
CA ALA A 217 -36.71 -54.55 -27.52
C ALA A 217 -35.99 -53.44 -28.33
N ALA A 218 -36.11 -53.45 -29.67
CA ALA A 218 -35.55 -52.41 -30.53
C ALA A 218 -36.16 -51.03 -30.26
N HIS A 219 -37.49 -50.99 -30.06
CA HIS A 219 -38.17 -49.72 -29.73
C HIS A 219 -37.71 -49.18 -28.38
N ILE A 220 -37.51 -50.03 -27.37
CA ILE A 220 -37.01 -49.60 -26.05
C ILE A 220 -35.56 -49.13 -26.13
N VAL A 221 -34.72 -49.79 -26.89
CA VAL A 221 -33.32 -49.39 -27.12
C VAL A 221 -33.26 -47.98 -27.72
N GLU A 222 -34.11 -47.69 -28.73
CA GLU A 222 -34.15 -46.37 -29.35
C GLU A 222 -34.57 -45.28 -28.34
N LYS A 223 -35.55 -45.57 -27.47
CA LYS A 223 -35.92 -44.67 -26.38
C LYS A 223 -34.75 -44.45 -25.41
N TYR A 224 -34.05 -45.51 -25.02
CA TYR A 224 -32.92 -45.39 -24.09
C TYR A 224 -31.71 -44.75 -24.70
N ARG A 225 -31.46 -44.84 -26.01
CA ARG A 225 -30.41 -44.13 -26.74
C ARG A 225 -30.60 -42.61 -26.62
N ARG A 226 -31.83 -42.10 -26.81
CA ARG A 226 -32.15 -40.67 -26.61
C ARG A 226 -31.98 -40.26 -25.17
N GLU A 227 -32.47 -41.04 -24.22
CA GLU A 227 -32.26 -40.76 -22.78
C GLU A 227 -30.78 -40.80 -22.39
N LEU A 228 -29.99 -41.67 -23.01
CA LEU A 228 -28.54 -41.76 -22.80
C LEU A 228 -27.80 -40.56 -23.35
N TYR A 229 -28.24 -40.02 -24.49
CA TYR A 229 -27.70 -38.78 -25.06
C TYR A 229 -27.91 -37.59 -24.09
N GLU A 230 -29.17 -37.36 -23.65
CA GLU A 230 -29.48 -36.30 -22.68
C GLU A 230 -28.70 -36.48 -21.37
N ASN A 231 -28.60 -37.71 -20.89
CA ASN A 231 -27.83 -38.00 -19.67
C ASN A 231 -26.32 -37.78 -19.86
N THR A 232 -25.78 -38.03 -21.05
CA THR A 232 -24.36 -37.76 -21.36
C THR A 232 -24.08 -36.27 -21.30
N MET A 233 -24.96 -35.42 -21.81
CA MET A 233 -24.86 -33.96 -21.65
C MET A 233 -24.90 -33.58 -20.16
N LEU A 234 -25.82 -34.14 -19.37
CA LEU A 234 -25.88 -33.89 -17.93
C LEU A 234 -24.58 -34.26 -17.21
N VAL A 235 -23.95 -35.38 -17.56
CA VAL A 235 -22.66 -35.80 -16.99
C VAL A 235 -21.58 -34.79 -17.31
N LYS A 236 -21.49 -34.27 -18.54
CA LYS A 236 -20.54 -33.25 -18.93
C LYS A 236 -20.73 -31.96 -18.13
N ILE A 237 -21.98 -31.53 -17.98
CA ILE A 237 -22.35 -30.33 -17.21
C ILE A 237 -22.03 -30.50 -15.73
N ASP A 238 -22.40 -31.64 -15.12
CA ASP A 238 -22.10 -31.90 -13.71
C ASP A 238 -20.61 -31.90 -13.43
N ARG A 239 -19.79 -32.49 -14.32
CA ARG A 239 -18.33 -32.42 -14.23
C ARG A 239 -17.78 -31.01 -14.42
N GLN A 240 -18.42 -30.20 -15.26
CA GLN A 240 -18.06 -28.78 -15.39
C GLN A 240 -18.35 -28.02 -14.10
N ILE A 241 -19.50 -28.24 -13.48
CA ILE A 241 -19.86 -27.65 -12.18
C ILE A 241 -18.86 -28.07 -11.09
N ASP A 242 -18.48 -29.36 -11.04
CA ASP A 242 -17.48 -29.84 -10.07
C ASP A 242 -16.10 -29.21 -10.30
N ARG A 243 -15.69 -29.01 -11.55
CA ARG A 243 -14.44 -28.28 -11.88
C ARG A 243 -14.52 -26.83 -11.42
N MET A 244 -15.66 -26.14 -11.64
CA MET A 244 -15.87 -24.78 -11.16
C MET A 244 -15.83 -24.71 -9.63
N GLU A 245 -16.42 -25.70 -8.95
CA GLU A 245 -16.38 -25.80 -7.49
C GLU A 245 -14.94 -25.99 -6.98
N GLU A 246 -14.19 -26.89 -7.61
CA GLU A 246 -12.78 -27.14 -7.28
C GLU A 246 -11.90 -25.91 -7.53
N GLN A 247 -12.10 -25.22 -8.65
CA GLN A 247 -11.38 -23.96 -8.94
C GLN A 247 -11.67 -22.90 -7.88
N LYS A 248 -12.94 -22.74 -7.46
CA LYS A 248 -13.30 -21.80 -6.38
C LYS A 248 -12.68 -22.19 -5.03
N ARG A 249 -12.60 -23.49 -4.72
CA ARG A 249 -11.95 -23.97 -3.49
C ARG A 249 -10.45 -23.74 -3.47
N ARG A 250 -9.77 -23.82 -4.62
CA ARG A 250 -8.33 -23.51 -4.75
C ARG A 250 -8.03 -22.04 -4.48
N LEU A 251 -8.95 -21.13 -4.79
CA LEU A 251 -8.82 -19.70 -4.53
C LEU A 251 -9.05 -19.31 -3.06
N LYS A 252 -9.04 -20.26 -2.12
CA LYS A 252 -9.23 -20.00 -0.69
C LYS A 252 -8.04 -19.23 -0.12
N VAL A 253 -8.30 -18.03 0.41
CA VAL A 253 -7.34 -17.21 1.14
C VAL A 253 -7.40 -17.59 2.63
N ARG A 254 -6.26 -17.90 3.24
CA ARG A 254 -6.17 -18.30 4.67
C ARG A 254 -5.65 -17.18 5.55
N GLU A 255 -4.84 -16.31 5.02
CA GLU A 255 -4.24 -15.17 5.71
C GLU A 255 -4.19 -13.97 4.76
N LEU A 256 -4.21 -12.77 5.31
CA LEU A 256 -4.11 -11.54 4.53
C LEU A 256 -2.66 -11.05 4.54
N SER A 257 -1.97 -11.22 3.40
CA SER A 257 -0.60 -10.79 3.18
C SER A 257 -0.36 -10.50 1.70
N PHE A 258 0.75 -9.85 1.36
CA PHE A 258 1.14 -9.71 -0.03
C PHE A 258 1.39 -11.09 -0.69
N ASN A 259 2.00 -12.03 0.04
CA ASN A 259 2.24 -13.38 -0.44
C ASN A 259 0.97 -14.07 -0.90
N SER A 260 -0.06 -14.07 -0.06
CA SER A 260 -1.35 -14.71 -0.40
C SER A 260 -2.10 -13.95 -1.50
N TYR A 261 -2.00 -12.62 -1.56
CA TYR A 261 -2.53 -11.84 -2.68
C TYR A 261 -1.83 -12.18 -4.00
N TYR A 262 -0.51 -12.28 -3.99
CA TYR A 262 0.27 -12.66 -5.18
C TYR A 262 -0.16 -14.03 -5.72
N GLU A 263 -0.23 -15.05 -4.85
CA GLU A 263 -0.68 -16.40 -5.21
C GLU A 263 -2.09 -16.38 -5.79
N PHE A 264 -3.01 -15.67 -5.12
CA PHE A 264 -4.39 -15.50 -5.58
C PHE A 264 -4.46 -14.80 -6.95
N ALA A 265 -3.73 -13.71 -7.13
CA ALA A 265 -3.76 -12.92 -8.36
C ALA A 265 -3.21 -13.70 -9.56
N VAL A 266 -2.08 -14.41 -9.39
CA VAL A 266 -1.46 -15.22 -10.44
C VAL A 266 -2.38 -16.34 -10.90
N GLU A 267 -3.16 -16.94 -10.02
CA GLU A 267 -4.13 -17.98 -10.37
C GLU A 267 -5.43 -17.40 -10.94
N ARG A 268 -5.91 -16.27 -10.39
CA ARG A 268 -7.23 -15.72 -10.74
C ARG A 268 -7.25 -14.86 -12.00
N ILE A 269 -6.21 -14.07 -12.25
CA ILE A 269 -6.17 -13.18 -13.42
C ILE A 269 -6.33 -13.92 -14.76
N PRO A 270 -5.66 -15.07 -15.02
CA PRO A 270 -5.87 -15.86 -16.24
C PRO A 270 -7.31 -16.33 -16.42
N GLN A 271 -8.01 -16.62 -15.34
CA GLN A 271 -9.43 -17.02 -15.40
C GLN A 271 -10.32 -15.82 -15.79
N ILE A 272 -10.07 -14.63 -15.21
CA ILE A 272 -10.80 -13.39 -15.56
C ILE A 272 -10.57 -13.06 -17.05
N THR A 273 -9.33 -13.03 -17.49
CA THR A 273 -8.99 -12.67 -18.88
C THR A 273 -9.60 -13.63 -19.90
N SER A 274 -9.63 -14.93 -19.59
CA SER A 274 -10.28 -15.95 -20.42
C SER A 274 -11.80 -15.77 -20.49
N LEU A 275 -12.45 -15.47 -19.36
CA LEU A 275 -13.90 -15.28 -19.29
C LEU A 275 -14.35 -14.02 -20.03
N GLU A 276 -13.64 -12.91 -19.80
CA GLU A 276 -13.98 -11.60 -20.36
C GLU A 276 -13.42 -11.40 -21.79
N LYS A 277 -12.65 -12.37 -22.31
CA LYS A 277 -11.99 -12.32 -23.63
C LYS A 277 -11.12 -11.06 -23.81
N ILE A 278 -10.37 -10.70 -22.77
CA ILE A 278 -9.49 -9.54 -22.73
C ILE A 278 -8.04 -9.98 -22.55
N THR A 279 -7.09 -9.08 -22.86
CA THR A 279 -5.66 -9.36 -22.73
C THR A 279 -5.07 -8.66 -21.52
N PHE A 280 -4.23 -9.39 -20.77
CA PHE A 280 -3.43 -8.90 -19.66
C PHE A 280 -2.10 -9.66 -19.62
N ASP A 281 -1.00 -8.95 -19.48
CA ASP A 281 0.33 -9.60 -19.40
C ASP A 281 0.59 -10.12 -17.98
N ILE A 282 0.04 -11.28 -17.69
CA ILE A 282 0.19 -11.95 -16.39
C ILE A 282 1.64 -12.36 -16.12
N HIS A 283 2.42 -12.69 -17.14
CA HIS A 283 3.81 -13.11 -16.96
C HIS A 283 4.67 -11.94 -16.49
N ASN A 284 4.51 -10.77 -17.11
CA ASN A 284 5.19 -9.55 -16.69
C ASN A 284 4.73 -9.10 -15.30
N PHE A 285 3.43 -9.12 -15.04
CA PHE A 285 2.86 -8.81 -13.72
C PHE A 285 3.47 -9.69 -12.63
N ALA A 286 3.42 -11.01 -12.81
CA ALA A 286 3.97 -11.97 -11.84
C ALA A 286 5.48 -11.80 -11.67
N ALA A 287 6.24 -11.60 -12.75
CA ALA A 287 7.69 -11.43 -12.69
C ALA A 287 8.10 -10.19 -11.88
N ILE A 288 7.43 -9.05 -12.09
CA ILE A 288 7.73 -7.81 -11.38
C ILE A 288 7.33 -7.90 -9.90
N LEU A 289 6.15 -8.44 -9.58
CA LEU A 289 5.69 -8.55 -8.21
C LEU A 289 6.48 -9.59 -7.40
N LYS A 290 7.14 -10.53 -8.06
CA LYS A 290 7.89 -11.63 -7.42
C LYS A 290 8.99 -11.15 -6.48
N GLN A 291 9.56 -9.96 -6.70
CA GLN A 291 10.58 -9.40 -5.81
C GLN A 291 10.08 -9.17 -4.37
N PHE A 292 8.76 -8.97 -4.18
CA PHE A 292 8.11 -8.80 -2.88
C PHE A 292 7.47 -10.10 -2.36
N TYR A 293 7.47 -11.15 -3.18
CA TYR A 293 6.94 -12.46 -2.82
C TYR A 293 8.00 -13.30 -2.11
N ARG A 294 7.57 -14.38 -1.47
CA ARG A 294 8.38 -15.34 -0.72
C ARG A 294 9.68 -15.73 -1.44
N GLY A 295 10.81 -15.51 -0.78
CA GLY A 295 12.14 -15.69 -1.34
C GLY A 295 12.63 -14.57 -2.26
N GLY A 296 11.87 -13.52 -2.45
CA GLY A 296 12.29 -12.31 -3.15
C GLY A 296 13.11 -11.37 -2.27
N GLU A 297 13.91 -10.51 -2.88
CA GLU A 297 14.82 -9.58 -2.16
C GLU A 297 14.06 -8.64 -1.21
N LEU A 298 12.83 -8.25 -1.56
CA LEU A 298 12.00 -7.29 -0.84
C LEU A 298 10.82 -7.95 -0.10
N GLU A 299 10.87 -9.26 0.13
CA GLU A 299 9.79 -10.02 0.78
C GLU A 299 9.35 -9.39 2.10
N MET A 300 10.31 -9.01 2.95
CA MET A 300 10.03 -8.47 4.29
C MET A 300 9.29 -7.14 4.27
N THR A 301 9.36 -6.38 3.18
CA THR A 301 8.76 -5.04 3.10
C THR A 301 7.23 -5.07 3.22
N LEU A 302 6.57 -6.11 2.67
CA LEU A 302 5.10 -6.19 2.57
C LEU A 302 4.45 -7.36 3.32
N ASN A 303 5.25 -8.23 3.96
CA ASN A 303 4.74 -9.48 4.52
C ASN A 303 4.96 -9.65 6.03
N ALA A 304 5.65 -8.72 6.68
CA ALA A 304 5.89 -8.81 8.12
C ALA A 304 5.18 -7.67 8.86
N ASP A 305 4.62 -7.99 10.02
CA ASP A 305 4.05 -6.98 10.92
C ASP A 305 5.19 -6.20 11.60
N LEU A 306 4.99 -4.90 11.80
CA LEU A 306 5.86 -4.09 12.64
C LEU A 306 5.66 -4.47 14.12
N ASP A 307 6.75 -4.63 14.84
CA ASP A 307 6.72 -4.89 16.29
C ASP A 307 6.28 -3.68 17.13
N VAL A 308 5.90 -2.57 16.49
CA VAL A 308 5.56 -1.30 17.14
C VAL A 308 4.08 -0.98 16.93
N ASP A 309 3.40 -0.63 18.01
CA ASP A 309 2.01 -0.14 17.95
C ASP A 309 1.95 1.30 17.46
N LEU A 310 2.11 1.47 16.15
CA LEU A 310 2.08 2.78 15.50
C LEU A 310 0.79 3.57 15.73
N PHE A 311 -0.30 2.89 16.08
CA PHE A 311 -1.58 3.56 16.34
C PHE A 311 -1.59 4.31 17.67
N ASN A 312 -0.89 3.82 18.68
CA ASN A 312 -0.84 4.44 20.00
C ASN A 312 0.31 5.44 20.18
N GLU A 313 1.36 5.32 19.37
CA GLU A 313 2.50 6.23 19.42
C GLU A 313 2.10 7.66 19.01
N ARG A 314 2.48 8.65 19.82
CA ARG A 314 2.19 10.07 19.55
C ARG A 314 3.16 10.72 18.59
N PHE A 315 4.41 10.28 18.62
CA PHE A 315 5.47 10.79 17.74
C PHE A 315 6.23 9.64 17.10
N ILE A 316 6.21 9.59 15.77
CA ILE A 316 6.86 8.55 14.99
C ILE A 316 7.73 9.22 13.94
N VAL A 317 8.98 8.82 13.85
CA VAL A 317 9.92 9.21 12.80
C VAL A 317 10.31 7.98 12.00
N PHE A 318 10.05 8.02 10.70
CA PHE A 318 10.56 7.04 9.74
C PHE A 318 11.78 7.62 9.03
N GLU A 319 12.97 7.15 9.42
CA GLU A 319 14.24 7.50 8.81
C GLU A 319 14.50 6.58 7.62
N ILE A 320 14.43 7.13 6.41
CA ILE A 320 14.51 6.39 5.15
C ILE A 320 15.61 6.92 4.20
N ASP A 321 16.62 7.61 4.75
CA ASP A 321 17.75 8.16 3.95
C ASP A 321 18.43 7.09 3.10
N LYS A 322 18.62 5.89 3.63
CA LYS A 322 19.29 4.79 2.92
C LYS A 322 18.58 4.30 1.67
N ILE A 323 17.28 4.56 1.54
CA ILE A 323 16.48 4.19 0.36
C ILE A 323 15.99 5.39 -0.44
N LYS A 324 16.36 6.61 -0.08
CA LYS A 324 15.87 7.84 -0.74
C LYS A 324 16.13 7.91 -2.24
N ASP A 325 17.15 7.22 -2.72
CA ASP A 325 17.54 7.17 -4.13
C ASP A 325 17.11 5.85 -4.81
N ASP A 326 16.41 4.96 -4.09
CA ASP A 326 15.83 3.75 -4.66
C ASP A 326 14.46 4.07 -5.29
N PRO A 327 14.35 3.97 -6.63
CA PRO A 327 13.13 4.37 -7.34
C PRO A 327 11.93 3.44 -7.10
N VAL A 328 12.15 2.28 -6.50
CA VAL A 328 11.11 1.29 -6.20
C VAL A 328 10.71 1.35 -4.73
N LEU A 329 11.69 1.21 -3.82
CA LEU A 329 11.41 1.12 -2.39
C LEU A 329 10.94 2.44 -1.78
N PHE A 330 11.56 3.54 -2.13
CA PHE A 330 11.24 4.83 -1.52
C PHE A 330 9.76 5.21 -1.71
N PRO A 331 9.19 5.22 -2.93
CA PRO A 331 7.78 5.53 -3.11
C PRO A 331 6.84 4.54 -2.40
N ILE A 332 7.18 3.25 -2.38
CA ILE A 332 6.36 2.20 -1.73
C ILE A 332 6.31 2.44 -0.22
N VAL A 333 7.47 2.65 0.42
CA VAL A 333 7.54 2.89 1.87
C VAL A 333 6.78 4.17 2.24
N VAL A 334 6.96 5.26 1.49
CA VAL A 334 6.21 6.51 1.70
C VAL A 334 4.70 6.31 1.54
N LEU A 335 4.27 5.55 0.53
CA LEU A 335 2.86 5.24 0.32
C LEU A 335 2.26 4.48 1.51
N ILE A 336 2.98 3.50 2.05
CA ILE A 336 2.54 2.73 3.21
C ILE A 336 2.46 3.61 4.46
N ILE A 337 3.45 4.47 4.71
CA ILE A 337 3.42 5.42 5.83
C ILE A 337 2.21 6.35 5.73
N MET A 338 1.89 6.84 4.54
CA MET A 338 0.69 7.65 4.31
C MET A 338 -0.61 6.88 4.63
N ASP A 339 -0.69 5.59 4.28
CA ASP A 339 -1.86 4.77 4.61
C ASP A 339 -2.00 4.56 6.13
N VAL A 340 -0.90 4.23 6.82
CA VAL A 340 -0.88 4.12 8.29
C VAL A 340 -1.35 5.42 8.95
N PHE A 341 -0.86 6.56 8.48
CA PHE A 341 -1.30 7.87 8.96
C PHE A 341 -2.79 8.10 8.75
N LEU A 342 -3.31 7.80 7.56
CA LEU A 342 -4.73 7.95 7.24
C LEU A 342 -5.60 7.04 8.11
N GLN A 343 -5.19 5.80 8.36
CA GLN A 343 -5.88 4.89 9.26
C GLN A 343 -5.88 5.42 10.69
N LYS A 344 -4.71 5.84 11.21
CA LYS A 344 -4.59 6.45 12.54
C LYS A 344 -5.49 7.67 12.68
N MET A 345 -5.58 8.51 11.67
CA MET A 345 -6.39 9.71 11.66
C MET A 345 -7.90 9.41 11.74
N ARG A 346 -8.35 8.29 11.15
CA ARG A 346 -9.76 7.84 11.19
C ARG A 346 -10.15 7.23 12.52
N ILE A 347 -9.27 6.41 13.07
CA ILE A 347 -9.56 5.61 14.27
C ILE A 347 -9.36 6.43 15.55
N LYS A 348 -8.31 7.24 15.62
CA LYS A 348 -7.94 8.00 16.83
C LYS A 348 -8.49 9.43 16.78
N LYS A 349 -9.07 9.87 17.87
CA LYS A 349 -9.48 11.27 18.06
C LYS A 349 -8.27 12.19 18.22
N GLY A 350 -8.45 13.48 18.04
CA GLY A 350 -7.42 14.50 18.17
C GLY A 350 -6.73 14.88 16.86
N ARG A 351 -5.89 15.92 16.92
CA ARG A 351 -5.14 16.41 15.75
C ARG A 351 -3.97 15.52 15.42
N LYS A 352 -3.67 15.39 14.14
CA LYS A 352 -2.54 14.58 13.64
C LYS A 352 -1.86 15.30 12.51
N ALA A 353 -0.54 15.19 12.44
CA ALA A 353 0.29 15.75 11.39
C ALA A 353 1.13 14.67 10.72
N LEU A 354 1.13 14.66 9.39
CA LEU A 354 2.09 13.94 8.59
C LEU A 354 3.00 14.96 7.90
N ILE A 355 4.29 14.84 8.07
CA ILE A 355 5.30 15.68 7.44
C ILE A 355 6.22 14.78 6.62
N ILE A 356 6.37 15.07 5.33
CA ILE A 356 7.18 14.28 4.39
C ILE A 356 8.29 15.15 3.87
N GLU A 357 9.52 14.80 4.20
CA GLU A 357 10.70 15.42 3.63
C GLU A 357 11.03 14.81 2.26
N GLU A 358 11.58 15.65 1.37
CA GLU A 358 11.94 15.28 0.00
C GLU A 358 10.82 14.53 -0.76
N ALA A 359 9.56 14.90 -0.47
CA ALA A 359 8.38 14.23 -1.01
C ALA A 359 8.34 14.17 -2.54
N TRP A 360 9.01 15.08 -3.23
CA TRP A 360 9.11 15.11 -4.68
C TRP A 360 9.70 13.82 -5.27
N LYS A 361 10.65 13.18 -4.56
CA LYS A 361 11.19 11.86 -4.95
C LYS A 361 10.12 10.77 -4.97
N ALA A 362 9.19 10.80 -4.02
CA ALA A 362 8.07 9.87 -4.00
C ALA A 362 7.01 10.20 -5.07
N ILE A 363 6.84 11.48 -5.40
CA ILE A 363 5.77 11.96 -6.31
C ILE A 363 6.17 11.81 -7.79
N ALA A 364 7.33 11.29 -8.09
CA ALA A 364 7.77 11.06 -9.47
C ALA A 364 6.82 10.17 -10.30
N SER A 365 5.96 9.39 -9.63
CA SER A 365 4.95 8.57 -10.32
C SER A 365 3.54 9.21 -10.29
N PRO A 366 2.75 9.07 -11.37
CA PRO A 366 1.36 9.52 -11.41
C PRO A 366 0.49 8.91 -10.31
N THR A 367 0.69 7.64 -9.98
CA THR A 367 -0.03 6.93 -8.93
C THR A 367 0.19 7.57 -7.57
N MET A 368 1.43 7.92 -7.24
CA MET A 368 1.76 8.64 -6.00
C MET A 368 1.17 10.04 -5.96
N ALA A 369 1.22 10.78 -7.06
CA ALA A 369 0.62 12.11 -7.15
C ALA A 369 -0.90 12.08 -6.90
N GLU A 370 -1.61 11.12 -7.48
CA GLU A 370 -3.05 10.94 -7.21
C GLU A 370 -3.30 10.57 -5.74
N TYR A 371 -2.45 9.75 -5.13
CA TYR A 371 -2.58 9.41 -3.72
C TYR A 371 -2.30 10.61 -2.79
N ILE A 372 -1.35 11.48 -3.12
CA ILE A 372 -1.11 12.73 -2.39
C ILE A 372 -2.28 13.70 -2.54
N LYS A 373 -2.87 13.84 -3.73
CA LYS A 373 -4.11 14.60 -3.90
C LYS A 373 -5.23 14.05 -3.00
N TYR A 374 -5.34 12.73 -2.92
CA TYR A 374 -6.29 12.06 -2.02
C TYR A 374 -5.99 12.35 -0.55
N LEU A 375 -4.73 12.26 -0.12
CA LEU A 375 -4.28 12.62 1.23
C LEU A 375 -4.68 14.06 1.58
N TYR A 376 -4.34 15.03 0.73
CA TYR A 376 -4.66 16.45 0.95
C TYR A 376 -6.17 16.74 1.04
N LYS A 377 -7.00 16.02 0.30
CA LYS A 377 -8.47 16.13 0.41
C LYS A 377 -8.96 15.51 1.71
N THR A 378 -8.38 14.40 2.11
CA THR A 378 -8.84 13.60 3.26
C THR A 378 -8.46 14.23 4.59
N VAL A 379 -7.24 14.76 4.75
CA VAL A 379 -6.80 15.38 6.02
C VAL A 379 -7.70 16.54 6.46
N ARG A 380 -8.30 17.26 5.52
CA ARG A 380 -9.25 18.35 5.84
C ARG A 380 -10.49 17.87 6.60
N LYS A 381 -10.98 16.67 6.28
CA LYS A 381 -12.19 16.10 6.90
C LYS A 381 -11.97 15.68 8.35
N PHE A 382 -10.73 15.31 8.69
CA PHE A 382 -10.38 14.72 9.99
C PHE A 382 -9.53 15.65 10.87
N HIS A 383 -9.48 16.95 10.58
CA HIS A 383 -8.64 17.92 11.30
C HIS A 383 -7.14 17.55 11.30
N GLY A 384 -6.70 16.82 10.28
CA GLY A 384 -5.31 16.47 10.07
C GLY A 384 -4.50 17.58 9.39
N ILE A 385 -3.19 17.48 9.51
CA ILE A 385 -2.20 18.32 8.83
C ILE A 385 -1.39 17.42 7.89
N ALA A 386 -1.23 17.80 6.64
CA ALA A 386 -0.30 17.19 5.72
C ALA A 386 0.71 18.27 5.27
N GLY A 387 1.97 18.01 5.50
CA GLY A 387 3.08 18.90 5.18
C GLY A 387 4.09 18.23 4.28
N VAL A 388 4.56 18.97 3.28
CA VAL A 388 5.62 18.56 2.37
C VAL A 388 6.77 19.55 2.50
N VAL A 389 7.96 19.02 2.66
CA VAL A 389 9.19 19.79 2.80
C VAL A 389 10.11 19.46 1.64
N THR A 390 10.66 20.47 0.97
CA THR A 390 11.65 20.28 -0.11
C THR A 390 12.76 21.31 -0.01
N GLN A 391 13.96 20.91 -0.44
CA GLN A 391 15.14 21.77 -0.56
C GLN A 391 15.33 22.27 -1.99
N GLU A 392 14.90 21.51 -2.96
CA GLU A 392 15.09 21.81 -4.37
C GLU A 392 13.77 22.22 -5.01
N LEU A 393 13.65 23.51 -5.26
CA LEU A 393 12.46 24.06 -5.86
C LEU A 393 12.27 23.64 -7.33
N ASN A 394 13.37 23.35 -8.04
CA ASN A 394 13.32 22.89 -9.43
C ASN A 394 12.53 21.59 -9.56
N ASP A 395 12.67 20.67 -8.60
CA ASP A 395 11.96 19.38 -8.64
C ASP A 395 10.43 19.53 -8.50
N VAL A 396 10.02 20.60 -7.81
CA VAL A 396 8.59 20.96 -7.70
C VAL A 396 8.11 21.69 -8.97
N ILE A 397 9.01 22.43 -9.63
CA ILE A 397 8.72 23.25 -10.83
C ILE A 397 8.60 22.36 -12.07
N ASP A 398 9.52 21.44 -12.24
CA ASP A 398 9.67 20.63 -13.46
C ASP A 398 8.61 19.53 -13.59
N SER A 399 7.90 19.22 -12.50
CA SER A 399 6.79 18.26 -12.51
C SER A 399 5.42 18.93 -12.49
N PRO A 400 4.67 18.94 -13.61
CA PRO A 400 3.30 19.45 -13.64
C PRO A 400 2.39 18.77 -12.63
N ILE A 401 2.63 17.49 -12.35
CA ILE A 401 1.86 16.66 -11.43
C ILE A 401 2.05 17.14 -9.99
N VAL A 402 3.31 17.39 -9.60
CA VAL A 402 3.66 17.90 -8.26
C VAL A 402 3.07 19.28 -8.03
N LYS A 403 3.20 20.17 -9.02
CA LYS A 403 2.63 21.51 -9.00
C LYS A 403 1.14 21.47 -8.70
N GLU A 404 0.39 20.66 -9.43
CA GLU A 404 -1.05 20.54 -9.24
C GLU A 404 -1.42 19.85 -7.92
N ALA A 405 -0.70 18.80 -7.54
CA ALA A 405 -1.00 18.03 -6.34
C ALA A 405 -0.70 18.79 -5.05
N ILE A 406 0.42 19.52 -4.99
CA ILE A 406 0.93 20.14 -3.77
C ILE A 406 0.70 21.64 -3.77
N ILE A 407 1.25 22.38 -4.74
CA ILE A 407 1.27 23.85 -4.69
C ILE A 407 -0.14 24.42 -4.71
N ASN A 408 -0.97 23.95 -5.64
CA ASN A 408 -2.36 24.45 -5.79
C ASN A 408 -3.27 24.02 -4.63
N ASN A 409 -2.89 22.97 -3.90
CA ASN A 409 -3.67 22.47 -2.78
C ASN A 409 -3.16 22.91 -1.41
N SER A 410 -2.00 23.60 -1.31
CA SER A 410 -1.46 24.06 -0.04
C SER A 410 -2.17 25.31 0.47
N ASP A 411 -2.68 25.26 1.69
CA ASP A 411 -3.34 26.39 2.36
C ASP A 411 -2.30 27.37 2.92
N VAL A 412 -1.11 26.88 3.25
CA VAL A 412 0.00 27.65 3.83
C VAL A 412 1.27 27.35 3.07
N LYS A 413 2.03 28.39 2.80
CA LYS A 413 3.38 28.31 2.23
C LYS A 413 4.35 28.92 3.23
N ILE A 414 5.42 28.20 3.55
CA ILE A 414 6.49 28.66 4.45
C ILE A 414 7.79 28.60 3.67
N LEU A 415 8.46 29.74 3.56
CA LEU A 415 9.73 29.86 2.86
C LEU A 415 10.81 30.31 3.84
N LEU A 416 11.91 29.59 3.83
CA LEU A 416 13.17 30.02 4.43
C LEU A 416 13.95 30.85 3.42
N ASP A 417 15.16 31.30 3.78
CA ASP A 417 16.00 32.15 2.93
C ASP A 417 16.11 31.61 1.50
N GLN A 418 15.76 32.45 0.53
CA GLN A 418 15.76 32.13 -0.90
C GLN A 418 16.84 32.90 -1.68
N SER A 419 17.79 33.50 -1.00
CA SER A 419 18.80 34.39 -1.59
C SER A 419 19.65 33.74 -2.68
N LYS A 420 19.85 32.41 -2.63
CA LYS A 420 20.57 31.63 -3.65
C LYS A 420 19.85 31.57 -5.01
N PHE A 421 18.56 31.87 -5.06
CA PHE A 421 17.73 31.74 -6.27
C PHE A 421 17.31 33.06 -6.88
N LYS A 422 17.97 34.17 -6.53
CA LYS A 422 17.62 35.52 -7.03
C LYS A 422 17.45 35.55 -8.54
N ASP A 423 18.35 34.90 -9.27
CA ASP A 423 18.38 34.93 -10.75
C ASP A 423 17.21 34.15 -11.41
N ARG A 424 16.61 33.19 -10.70
CA ARG A 424 15.49 32.38 -11.20
C ARG A 424 14.17 32.65 -10.50
N TYR A 425 14.17 33.64 -9.62
CA TYR A 425 13.06 33.85 -8.69
C TYR A 425 11.75 34.25 -9.36
N GLU A 426 11.80 34.89 -10.54
CA GLU A 426 10.58 35.21 -11.31
C GLU A 426 9.77 33.98 -11.68
N GLN A 427 10.43 32.89 -12.09
CA GLN A 427 9.78 31.63 -12.41
C GLN A 427 9.14 31.00 -11.16
N ILE A 428 9.87 31.03 -10.05
CA ILE A 428 9.44 30.54 -8.75
C ILE A 428 8.20 31.30 -8.26
N ALA A 429 8.27 32.62 -8.34
CA ALA A 429 7.20 33.50 -7.91
C ALA A 429 5.90 33.28 -8.74
N ALA A 430 6.04 33.08 -10.04
CA ALA A 430 4.91 32.79 -10.92
C ALA A 430 4.24 31.45 -10.56
N ILE A 431 5.03 30.43 -10.25
CA ILE A 431 4.54 29.10 -9.90
C ILE A 431 3.84 29.10 -8.53
N LEU A 432 4.43 29.79 -7.56
CA LEU A 432 3.85 29.93 -6.22
C LEU A 432 2.67 30.92 -6.18
N GLY A 433 2.45 31.68 -7.26
CA GLY A 433 1.40 32.71 -7.34
C GLY A 433 1.66 33.90 -6.41
N LEU A 434 2.93 34.33 -6.30
CA LEU A 434 3.33 35.41 -5.37
C LEU A 434 3.07 36.79 -5.97
N THR A 435 2.52 37.68 -5.15
CA THR A 435 2.39 39.10 -5.47
C THR A 435 3.75 39.83 -5.43
N PRO A 436 3.90 41.01 -6.06
CA PRO A 436 5.14 41.79 -5.97
C PRO A 436 5.57 42.11 -4.52
N VAL A 437 4.61 42.40 -3.64
CA VAL A 437 4.85 42.66 -2.21
C VAL A 437 5.41 41.43 -1.51
N GLN A 438 4.81 40.28 -1.74
CA GLN A 438 5.25 38.99 -1.19
C GLN A 438 6.68 38.64 -1.64
N ARG A 439 7.02 38.93 -2.89
CA ARG A 439 8.39 38.75 -3.39
C ARG A 439 9.40 39.61 -2.64
N GLN A 440 9.08 40.87 -2.40
CA GLN A 440 9.94 41.76 -1.62
C GLN A 440 10.14 41.26 -0.19
N GLN A 441 9.07 40.86 0.49
CA GLN A 441 9.14 40.27 1.82
C GLN A 441 10.11 39.08 1.89
N ILE A 442 10.05 38.17 0.94
CA ILE A 442 10.88 36.97 0.94
C ILE A 442 12.38 37.33 0.84
N PHE A 443 12.74 38.39 0.09
CA PHE A 443 14.13 38.84 -0.02
C PHE A 443 14.63 39.59 1.20
N THR A 444 13.77 39.95 2.15
CA THR A 444 14.19 40.54 3.43
C THR A 444 14.54 39.50 4.48
N ILE A 445 14.22 38.21 4.25
CA ILE A 445 14.53 37.14 5.20
C ILE A 445 16.05 37.13 5.48
N ASN A 446 16.42 37.24 6.75
CA ASN A 446 17.80 37.31 7.25
C ASN A 446 18.66 38.44 6.61
N ALA A 447 18.07 39.42 5.93
CA ALA A 447 18.78 40.52 5.31
C ALA A 447 19.08 41.65 6.28
N LEU A 448 18.32 41.75 7.36
CA LEU A 448 18.54 42.74 8.41
C LEU A 448 19.30 42.09 9.57
N ASP A 449 20.18 42.83 10.21
CA ASP A 449 20.89 42.40 11.41
C ASP A 449 19.97 42.59 12.65
N ASN A 450 19.04 41.72 12.82
CA ASN A 450 18.10 41.70 13.96
C ASN A 450 18.57 40.80 15.11
N HIS A 451 19.83 40.36 15.06
CA HIS A 451 20.29 39.33 16.00
C HIS A 451 20.44 39.85 17.44
N GLU A 452 20.79 41.14 17.66
CA GLU A 452 20.91 41.75 18.97
C GLU A 452 21.61 40.86 20.02
N GLY A 453 22.64 40.12 19.62
CA GLY A 453 23.33 39.15 20.46
C GLY A 453 22.64 37.78 20.59
N ARG A 454 21.51 37.52 19.91
CA ARG A 454 20.80 36.24 19.90
C ARG A 454 21.46 35.30 18.89
N SER A 455 22.01 34.19 19.36
CA SER A 455 22.83 33.30 18.52
C SER A 455 22.01 32.44 17.55
N TYR A 456 20.75 32.20 17.84
CA TYR A 456 19.87 31.26 17.10
C TYR A 456 18.56 31.90 16.64
N PHE A 457 18.62 33.18 16.35
CA PHE A 457 17.53 33.89 15.70
C PHE A 457 17.59 33.66 14.19
N LYS A 458 16.48 33.20 13.61
CA LYS A 458 16.29 33.04 12.16
C LYS A 458 14.96 33.61 11.75
N GLU A 459 14.85 34.04 10.52
CA GLU A 459 13.62 34.56 9.97
C GLU A 459 13.00 33.57 8.98
N VAL A 460 11.68 33.51 8.95
CA VAL A 460 10.89 32.71 8.02
C VAL A 460 9.75 33.54 7.46
N TRP A 461 9.46 33.38 6.18
CA TRP A 461 8.28 33.96 5.57
C TRP A 461 7.13 32.97 5.58
N ILE A 462 5.96 33.41 6.05
CA ILE A 462 4.76 32.58 6.12
C ILE A 462 3.63 33.26 5.36
N CYS A 463 3.01 32.52 4.43
CA CYS A 463 1.87 32.98 3.66
C CYS A 463 0.65 32.09 3.90
N ARG A 464 -0.47 32.71 4.21
CA ARG A 464 -1.78 32.06 4.35
C ARG A 464 -2.81 32.83 3.53
N GLY A 465 -3.17 32.28 2.39
CA GLY A 465 -4.05 32.96 1.44
C GLY A 465 -3.41 34.28 0.95
N GLN A 466 -4.03 35.41 1.28
CA GLN A 466 -3.52 36.74 0.92
C GLN A 466 -2.63 37.39 1.99
N HIS A 467 -2.61 36.84 3.19
CA HIS A 467 -1.81 37.37 4.30
C HIS A 467 -0.43 36.71 4.30
N SER A 468 0.61 37.54 4.33
CA SER A 468 1.99 37.06 4.41
C SER A 468 2.86 38.07 5.18
N ASP A 469 3.78 37.51 5.99
CA ASP A 469 4.74 38.28 6.75
C ASP A 469 6.03 37.48 6.99
N VAL A 470 7.10 38.19 7.39
CA VAL A 470 8.34 37.63 7.88
C VAL A 470 8.31 37.56 9.40
N TYR A 471 8.58 36.40 9.93
CA TYR A 471 8.55 36.11 11.37
C TYR A 471 9.91 35.68 11.87
N GLY A 472 10.31 36.21 13.05
CA GLY A 472 11.49 35.75 13.74
C GLY A 472 11.22 34.46 14.52
N VAL A 473 12.13 33.50 14.39
CA VAL A 473 12.13 32.24 15.14
C VAL A 473 13.36 32.19 16.02
N GLU A 474 13.17 32.04 17.32
CA GLU A 474 14.24 31.90 18.31
C GLU A 474 13.94 30.69 19.19
N GLU A 475 14.97 29.90 19.46
CA GLU A 475 14.87 28.69 20.26
C GLU A 475 15.74 28.76 21.51
N ALA A 476 15.31 28.06 22.55
CA ALA A 476 16.11 27.92 23.77
C ALA A 476 17.42 27.15 23.50
N PRO A 477 18.50 27.43 24.23
CA PRO A 477 19.76 26.71 24.07
C PRO A 477 19.66 25.19 24.23
N GLU A 478 18.77 24.71 25.08
CA GLU A 478 18.49 23.31 25.30
C GLU A 478 17.88 22.66 24.05
N CYS A 479 17.05 23.40 23.30
CA CYS A 479 16.46 22.95 22.03
C CYS A 479 17.53 22.72 20.95
N TYR A 480 18.60 23.51 20.97
CA TYR A 480 19.70 23.34 20.04
C TYR A 480 20.30 21.94 20.10
N TRP A 481 20.60 21.43 21.30
CA TRP A 481 21.14 20.09 21.48
C TRP A 481 20.18 18.98 20.98
N ALA A 482 18.88 19.21 21.09
CA ALA A 482 17.89 18.28 20.58
C ALA A 482 17.77 18.31 19.03
N TYR A 483 18.11 19.45 18.41
CA TYR A 483 17.89 19.70 16.98
C TYR A 483 19.15 19.55 16.13
N THR A 484 20.35 19.54 16.76
CA THR A 484 21.61 19.53 16.01
C THR A 484 21.74 18.28 15.15
N THR A 485 22.18 18.50 13.90
CA THR A 485 22.56 17.46 12.95
C THR A 485 24.08 17.31 12.85
N GLU A 486 24.84 18.20 13.50
CA GLU A 486 26.30 18.19 13.48
C GLU A 486 26.85 16.96 14.22
N ARG A 487 27.64 16.16 13.52
CA ARG A 487 28.12 14.87 14.01
C ARG A 487 28.89 14.98 15.33
N THR A 488 29.77 15.97 15.45
CA THR A 488 30.58 16.19 16.65
C THR A 488 29.72 16.48 17.86
N GLU A 489 28.66 17.27 17.69
CA GLU A 489 27.74 17.64 18.74
C GLU A 489 26.84 16.47 19.14
N LYS A 490 26.36 15.68 18.16
CA LYS A 490 25.61 14.44 18.41
C LYS A 490 26.43 13.44 19.23
N GLU A 491 27.73 13.26 18.92
CA GLU A 491 28.60 12.35 19.69
C GLU A 491 28.81 12.83 21.13
N ALA A 492 28.99 14.15 21.33
CA ALA A 492 29.07 14.73 22.68
C ALA A 492 27.78 14.49 23.47
N LEU A 493 26.60 14.72 22.86
CA LEU A 493 25.32 14.44 23.47
C LEU A 493 25.15 12.95 23.80
N LYS A 494 25.59 12.04 22.92
CA LYS A 494 25.57 10.59 23.19
C LYS A 494 26.45 10.21 24.38
N THR A 495 27.56 10.91 24.61
CA THR A 495 28.40 10.71 25.80
C THR A 495 27.64 11.06 27.09
N TYR A 496 26.91 12.17 27.08
CA TYR A 496 26.04 12.55 28.18
C TYR A 496 24.87 11.58 28.36
N LEU A 497 24.23 11.16 27.26
CA LEU A 497 23.13 10.19 27.30
C LEU A 497 23.55 8.85 27.90
N ARG A 498 24.73 8.35 27.56
CA ARG A 498 25.27 7.11 28.16
C ARG A 498 25.49 7.23 29.67
N HIS A 499 25.81 8.43 30.16
CA HIS A 499 26.04 8.68 31.56
C HIS A 499 24.76 8.90 32.38
N TYR A 500 23.82 9.69 31.84
CA TYR A 500 22.60 10.11 32.55
C TYR A 500 21.36 9.27 32.20
N GLY A 501 21.38 8.48 31.14
CA GLY A 501 20.33 7.51 30.79
C GLY A 501 19.13 8.06 30.05
N THR A 502 18.79 9.35 30.18
CA THR A 502 17.66 9.96 29.45
C THR A 502 18.13 11.15 28.60
N VAL A 503 17.47 11.36 27.45
CA VAL A 503 17.80 12.45 26.53
C VAL A 503 17.55 13.82 27.19
N GLN A 504 16.47 13.95 27.97
CA GLN A 504 16.12 15.18 28.67
C GLN A 504 17.21 15.58 29.68
N GLU A 505 17.66 14.63 30.49
CA GLU A 505 18.69 14.91 31.49
C GLU A 505 20.05 15.16 30.83
N ALA A 506 20.41 14.38 29.81
CA ALA A 506 21.61 14.59 29.02
C ALA A 506 21.69 16.01 28.44
N ILE A 507 20.60 16.49 27.81
CA ILE A 507 20.50 17.85 27.25
C ILE A 507 20.62 18.90 28.35
N THR A 508 19.92 18.75 29.46
CA THR A 508 19.98 19.69 30.58
C THR A 508 21.39 19.79 31.14
N ARG A 509 22.08 18.65 31.32
CA ARG A 509 23.42 18.61 31.88
C ARG A 509 24.49 19.11 30.93
N ILE A 510 24.47 18.72 29.66
CA ILE A 510 25.46 19.20 28.69
C ILE A 510 25.36 20.71 28.50
N GLU A 511 24.17 21.28 28.51
CA GLU A 511 23.98 22.74 28.41
C GLU A 511 24.44 23.46 29.67
N ALA A 512 24.15 22.92 30.85
CA ALA A 512 24.64 23.46 32.12
C ALA A 512 26.18 23.45 32.19
N ASP A 513 26.81 22.36 31.76
CA ASP A 513 28.25 22.22 31.74
C ASP A 513 28.89 23.16 30.70
N ARG A 514 28.30 23.31 29.52
CA ARG A 514 28.73 24.28 28.51
C ARG A 514 28.73 25.71 29.06
N LYS A 515 27.66 26.11 29.73
CA LYS A 515 27.55 27.44 30.40
C LYS A 515 28.60 27.59 31.49
N LYS A 516 28.82 26.57 32.31
CA LYS A 516 29.86 26.57 33.36
C LYS A 516 31.26 26.66 32.82
N ALA A 517 31.55 26.01 31.71
CA ALA A 517 32.85 26.08 31.00
C ALA A 517 33.09 27.45 30.34
N GLY A 518 32.07 28.33 30.28
CA GLY A 518 32.16 29.63 29.60
C GLY A 518 32.32 29.53 28.07
N SER A 519 32.00 28.36 27.52
CA SER A 519 32.12 28.13 26.07
C SER A 519 30.94 28.73 25.32
N PRO A 520 31.12 29.75 24.46
CA PRO A 520 30.04 30.38 23.74
C PRO A 520 29.53 29.51 22.56
N LYS A 521 30.37 28.61 22.03
CA LYS A 521 30.06 27.81 20.84
C LYS A 521 29.84 26.35 21.20
N TYR A 522 28.74 25.78 20.73
CA TYR A 522 28.37 24.39 20.96
C TYR A 522 29.41 23.41 20.39
N LEU A 523 29.89 23.66 19.18
CA LEU A 523 30.89 22.81 18.51
C LEU A 523 32.22 22.76 19.27
N GLU A 524 32.66 23.87 19.85
CA GLU A 524 33.91 23.92 20.63
C GLU A 524 33.78 23.07 21.89
N PHE A 525 32.70 23.25 22.66
CA PHE A 525 32.42 22.45 23.85
C PHE A 525 32.26 20.97 23.50
N ALA A 526 31.57 20.65 22.40
CA ALA A 526 31.41 19.27 21.95
C ALA A 526 32.74 18.59 21.62
N ARG A 527 33.69 19.33 21.00
CA ARG A 527 35.05 18.81 20.75
C ARG A 527 35.79 18.48 22.05
N GLU A 528 35.69 19.31 23.07
CA GLU A 528 36.27 19.04 24.39
C GLU A 528 35.67 17.79 25.04
N VAL A 529 34.32 17.65 25.03
CA VAL A 529 33.64 16.46 25.52
C VAL A 529 34.11 15.21 24.80
N ASN A 530 34.24 15.26 23.47
CA ASN A 530 34.68 14.14 22.66
C ASN A 530 36.16 13.78 22.85
N GLN A 531 37.02 14.76 23.12
CA GLN A 531 38.42 14.51 23.49
C GLN A 531 38.53 13.77 24.82
N HIS A 532 37.76 14.16 25.82
CA HIS A 532 37.75 13.52 27.12
C HIS A 532 36.95 12.21 27.16
N GLN A 533 36.05 12.01 26.19
CA GLN A 533 35.10 10.85 26.17
C GLN A 533 34.31 10.66 27.47
N LYS A 534 34.17 11.71 28.27
CA LYS A 534 33.49 11.74 29.56
C LYS A 534 32.67 13.03 29.70
N VAL A 535 31.67 13.01 30.58
CA VAL A 535 30.97 14.21 31.02
C VAL A 535 31.91 15.14 31.79
N MET A 536 31.70 16.46 31.73
CA MET A 536 32.60 17.47 32.30
C MET A 536 32.90 17.25 33.80
N SER A 537 31.92 16.79 34.58
CA SER A 537 32.08 16.48 35.99
C SER A 537 33.13 15.38 36.29
N LEU A 538 33.57 14.64 35.28
CA LEU A 538 34.55 13.55 35.37
C LEU A 538 35.87 13.88 34.64
N TRP A 539 36.12 15.14 34.24
CA TRP A 539 37.38 15.49 33.55
C TRP A 539 38.59 15.54 34.45
N GLU A 540 38.40 15.87 35.74
CA GLU A 540 39.47 15.97 36.72
C GLU A 540 39.70 14.64 37.49
N SER A 541 38.89 13.62 37.20
CA SER A 541 39.01 12.29 37.77
C SER A 541 39.67 11.30 36.79
#